data_697c47841b564bcb9c254023dc3704e4
#
_entry.id   697c47841b564bcb9c254023dc3704e4
#
_cell.length_a   1.000
_cell.length_b   1.000
_cell.length_c   1.000
_cell.angle_alpha   90.00
_cell.angle_beta   90.00
_cell.angle_gamma   90.00
#
_symmetry.space_group_name_H-M   'P 1'
#
loop_
_entity.id
_entity.type
_entity.pdbx_description
1 polymer ?
#
loop_
_entity_poly.entity_id
_entity_poly.type
_entity_poly.pdbx_seq_one_letter_code
_entity_poly.pdbx_strand_id
1 'polypeptide(L)'
;MFLKIKLMNKILKLSIDEAQGILFDLHQTSRSKYDIVAERALETYRYVVKMTQDHFQLQSRRYIGSKRKLIEWIFSIINKECKKVGSFADIFAGTGVVSAVAAQHFGKIILNDFLYSNYAIYQAFFGNGKWDRKKIGNIVNKYNKIDCEKLEDNYFSEHFGGKYFSRNSSKSIGFIRENIEENKSNLTSKEYYILIASLLYSIDKIANTVGHYDAYLKRGHIEDKFFMRPIEPLDVKNVTIYREDANQLAKKIKADVVYIDPPYNSRQYSRFYHVMETLTRWDKPKLYGAALKPTPENMSEYCRAHAKDRLAELVKEVNANYLLVSYNNTYDSKSSSSKNKITLQQIKNILMTRGRTKIFEKDYRHFDAGHTDFKNHKEYLFVTTADNE
;
A
#
# COMPACT_ATOMS: atom_id res chain seq x y z
N MET A 1 -29.44 3.64 -18.14
CA MET A 1 -28.25 2.97 -17.53
C MET A 1 -27.01 3.87 -17.54
N PHE A 2 -26.62 4.48 -18.66
CA PHE A 2 -25.44 5.37 -18.78
C PHE A 2 -25.50 6.65 -17.90
N LEU A 3 -26.66 7.29 -17.77
CA LEU A 3 -26.83 8.46 -16.88
C LEU A 3 -26.65 8.10 -15.40
N LYS A 4 -27.07 6.89 -15.00
CA LYS A 4 -26.95 6.37 -13.64
C LYS A 4 -25.50 6.21 -13.21
N ILE A 5 -24.66 5.67 -14.09
CA ILE A 5 -23.22 5.48 -13.84
C ILE A 5 -22.49 6.84 -13.80
N LYS A 6 -22.87 7.78 -14.67
CA LYS A 6 -22.30 9.12 -14.70
C LYS A 6 -22.63 9.93 -13.44
N LEU A 7 -23.86 9.82 -12.94
CA LEU A 7 -24.28 10.48 -11.69
C LEU A 7 -23.60 9.87 -10.45
N MET A 8 -23.55 8.54 -10.35
CA MET A 8 -22.82 7.85 -9.29
C MET A 8 -21.34 8.22 -9.28
N ASN A 9 -20.68 8.23 -10.43
CA ASN A 9 -19.26 8.62 -10.52
C ASN A 9 -19.03 10.11 -10.20
N LYS A 10 -20.02 10.96 -10.36
CA LYS A 10 -19.95 12.37 -9.97
C LYS A 10 -20.13 12.54 -8.46
N ILE A 11 -21.06 11.81 -7.85
CA ILE A 11 -21.33 11.81 -6.40
C ILE A 11 -20.15 11.21 -5.62
N LEU A 12 -19.52 10.16 -6.12
CA LEU A 12 -18.33 9.52 -5.49
C LEU A 12 -17.07 10.42 -5.49
N LYS A 13 -17.07 11.50 -6.27
CA LYS A 13 -15.96 12.48 -6.34
C LYS A 13 -16.17 13.72 -5.48
N LEU A 14 -17.35 13.87 -4.87
CA LEU A 14 -17.71 15.05 -4.06
C LEU A 14 -17.39 14.84 -2.58
N SER A 15 -17.18 15.94 -1.86
CA SER A 15 -17.19 15.92 -0.39
C SER A 15 -18.60 15.55 0.14
N ILE A 16 -18.68 15.14 1.40
CA ILE A 16 -19.95 14.76 2.04
C ILE A 16 -20.97 15.90 1.97
N ASP A 17 -20.51 17.13 2.22
CA ASP A 17 -21.37 18.33 2.23
C ASP A 17 -21.86 18.71 0.83
N GLU A 18 -21.02 18.59 -0.20
CA GLU A 18 -21.39 18.84 -1.59
C GLU A 18 -22.40 17.80 -2.10
N ALA A 19 -22.20 16.52 -1.75
CA ALA A 19 -23.13 15.45 -2.13
C ALA A 19 -24.49 15.60 -1.44
N GLN A 20 -24.52 16.04 -0.15
CA GLN A 20 -25.75 16.33 0.58
C GLN A 20 -26.49 17.52 0.00
N GLY A 21 -25.79 18.59 -0.41
CA GLY A 21 -26.37 19.76 -1.06
C GLY A 21 -27.07 19.41 -2.37
N ILE A 22 -26.41 18.64 -3.26
CA ILE A 22 -26.99 18.21 -4.55
C ILE A 22 -28.20 17.29 -4.33
N LEU A 23 -28.19 16.45 -3.31
CA LEU A 23 -29.30 15.54 -3.01
C LEU A 23 -30.48 16.28 -2.38
N PHE A 24 -30.23 17.35 -1.61
CA PHE A 24 -31.26 18.23 -1.07
C PHE A 24 -31.97 18.99 -2.19
N ASP A 25 -31.23 19.53 -3.17
CA ASP A 25 -31.79 20.23 -4.33
C ASP A 25 -32.63 19.30 -5.24
N LEU A 26 -32.21 18.05 -5.39
CA LEU A 26 -32.95 17.03 -6.14
C LEU A 26 -34.27 16.64 -5.44
N HIS A 27 -34.31 16.70 -4.10
CA HIS A 27 -35.51 16.35 -3.32
C HIS A 27 -36.62 17.43 -3.41
N GLN A 28 -36.25 18.68 -3.74
CA GLN A 28 -37.19 19.77 -3.89
C GLN A 28 -37.88 19.83 -5.28
N THR A 29 -37.39 19.07 -6.28
CA THR A 29 -37.77 19.32 -7.68
C THR A 29 -38.70 18.32 -8.33
N SER A 30 -39.01 17.15 -7.77
CA SER A 30 -40.09 16.28 -8.34
C SER A 30 -40.47 15.08 -7.45
N ARG A 31 -41.77 14.87 -7.27
CA ARG A 31 -42.38 13.68 -6.66
C ARG A 31 -42.69 12.64 -7.74
N SER A 32 -41.78 11.84 -8.19
CA SER A 32 -42.05 10.69 -9.04
C SER A 32 -40.90 9.68 -9.02
N LYS A 33 -40.96 8.62 -9.83
CA LYS A 33 -40.01 7.49 -9.98
C LYS A 33 -38.51 7.79 -9.74
N TYR A 34 -38.09 9.06 -9.76
CA TYR A 34 -36.75 9.55 -9.45
C TYR A 34 -36.43 9.51 -7.96
N ASP A 35 -37.45 9.64 -7.07
CA ASP A 35 -37.23 9.65 -5.59
C ASP A 35 -36.75 8.30 -5.10
N ILE A 36 -37.29 7.19 -5.60
CA ILE A 36 -36.86 5.84 -5.20
C ILE A 36 -35.40 5.57 -5.65
N VAL A 37 -35.01 6.11 -6.79
CA VAL A 37 -33.64 5.97 -7.31
C VAL A 37 -32.67 6.86 -6.54
N ALA A 38 -33.10 8.08 -6.17
CA ALA A 38 -32.32 8.99 -5.35
C ALA A 38 -32.17 8.47 -3.91
N GLU A 39 -33.24 7.95 -3.31
CA GLU A 39 -33.16 7.31 -1.97
C GLU A 39 -32.22 6.11 -1.95
N ARG A 40 -32.32 5.20 -2.91
CA ARG A 40 -31.38 4.06 -3.01
C ARG A 40 -29.95 4.49 -3.28
N ALA A 41 -29.74 5.55 -4.06
CA ALA A 41 -28.41 6.12 -4.27
C ALA A 41 -27.88 6.75 -2.97
N LEU A 42 -28.75 7.44 -2.20
CA LEU A 42 -28.42 8.02 -0.92
C LEU A 42 -28.13 6.96 0.15
N GLU A 43 -28.92 5.90 0.21
CA GLU A 43 -28.67 4.75 1.12
C GLU A 43 -27.36 4.07 0.76
N THR A 44 -27.11 3.83 -0.54
CA THR A 44 -25.83 3.27 -1.01
C THR A 44 -24.67 4.19 -0.68
N TYR A 45 -24.84 5.50 -0.86
CA TYR A 45 -23.83 6.50 -0.51
C TYR A 45 -23.59 6.55 1.00
N ARG A 46 -24.63 6.61 1.82
CA ARG A 46 -24.53 6.56 3.30
C ARG A 46 -23.86 5.26 3.75
N TYR A 47 -24.20 4.12 3.14
CA TYR A 47 -23.56 2.85 3.41
C TYR A 47 -22.08 2.88 3.04
N VAL A 48 -21.71 3.37 1.86
CA VAL A 48 -20.32 3.49 1.41
C VAL A 48 -19.55 4.47 2.29
N VAL A 49 -20.12 5.63 2.63
CA VAL A 49 -19.51 6.61 3.55
C VAL A 49 -19.31 6.01 4.95
N LYS A 50 -20.31 5.33 5.48
CA LYS A 50 -20.21 4.64 6.78
C LYS A 50 -19.13 3.54 6.71
N MET A 51 -19.10 2.74 5.64
CA MET A 51 -18.06 1.72 5.44
C MET A 51 -16.66 2.32 5.33
N THR A 52 -16.50 3.46 4.63
CA THR A 52 -15.20 4.14 4.52
C THR A 52 -14.79 4.83 5.82
N GLN A 53 -15.73 5.22 6.67
CA GLN A 53 -15.45 5.74 8.02
C GLN A 53 -15.14 4.63 9.01
N ASP A 54 -15.85 3.49 8.92
CA ASP A 54 -15.75 2.38 9.86
C ASP A 54 -14.63 1.39 9.51
N HIS A 55 -14.18 1.34 8.24
CA HIS A 55 -13.17 0.40 7.76
C HIS A 55 -12.04 1.09 6.99
N PHE A 56 -10.81 0.59 7.14
CA PHE A 56 -9.70 1.07 6.33
C PHE A 56 -9.76 0.48 4.92
N GLN A 57 -9.56 1.34 3.94
CA GLN A 57 -9.33 0.96 2.55
C GLN A 57 -7.84 0.76 2.29
N LEU A 58 -7.47 0.01 1.26
CA LEU A 58 -6.06 -0.27 0.91
C LEU A 58 -5.20 0.99 0.85
N GLN A 59 -5.72 2.09 0.31
CA GLN A 59 -5.03 3.38 0.18
C GLN A 59 -4.99 4.21 1.47
N SER A 60 -5.55 3.74 2.58
CA SER A 60 -5.61 4.50 3.84
C SER A 60 -4.27 4.58 4.58
N ARG A 61 -3.27 3.80 4.17
CA ARG A 61 -1.94 3.74 4.78
C ARG A 61 -1.03 4.88 4.30
N ARG A 62 -0.22 5.42 5.21
CA ARG A 62 0.91 6.30 4.86
C ARG A 62 2.08 5.44 4.39
N TYR A 63 2.59 5.71 3.20
CA TYR A 63 3.71 4.95 2.63
C TYR A 63 4.48 5.80 1.62
N ILE A 64 5.81 5.81 1.75
CA ILE A 64 6.70 6.56 0.87
C ILE A 64 6.70 5.91 -0.51
N GLY A 65 6.56 6.73 -1.55
CA GLY A 65 6.56 6.25 -2.94
C GLY A 65 5.21 5.68 -3.42
N SER A 66 4.12 5.85 -2.66
CA SER A 66 2.80 5.39 -3.11
C SER A 66 2.40 6.02 -4.46
N LYS A 67 2.04 5.18 -5.43
CA LYS A 67 1.62 5.59 -6.78
C LYS A 67 0.14 6.02 -6.86
N ARG A 68 -0.56 6.18 -5.72
CA ARG A 68 -1.99 6.51 -5.70
C ARG A 68 -2.37 7.68 -6.62
N LYS A 69 -1.59 8.75 -6.60
CA LYS A 69 -1.85 9.94 -7.42
C LYS A 69 -1.49 9.78 -8.90
N LEU A 70 -0.81 8.71 -9.26
CA LEU A 70 -0.34 8.41 -10.60
C LEU A 70 -1.15 7.30 -11.30
N ILE A 71 -2.05 6.64 -10.60
CA ILE A 71 -2.78 5.46 -11.08
C ILE A 71 -3.50 5.74 -12.41
N GLU A 72 -4.28 6.81 -12.49
CA GLU A 72 -5.03 7.15 -13.72
C GLU A 72 -4.09 7.34 -14.91
N TRP A 73 -2.96 8.00 -14.68
CA TRP A 73 -1.95 8.20 -15.72
C TRP A 73 -1.26 6.90 -16.13
N ILE A 74 -0.85 6.06 -15.16
CA ILE A 74 -0.23 4.75 -15.43
C ILE A 74 -1.17 3.89 -16.27
N PHE A 75 -2.44 3.75 -15.85
CA PHE A 75 -3.41 2.90 -16.55
C PHE A 75 -3.86 3.49 -17.90
N SER A 76 -3.86 4.81 -18.09
CA SER A 76 -4.08 5.41 -19.41
C SER A 76 -3.00 4.99 -20.41
N ILE A 77 -1.74 4.90 -19.96
CA ILE A 77 -0.61 4.45 -20.79
C ILE A 77 -0.70 2.94 -21.05
N ILE A 78 -0.99 2.13 -20.01
CA ILE A 78 -1.17 0.67 -20.16
C ILE A 78 -2.24 0.37 -21.22
N ASN A 79 -3.40 1.00 -21.12
CA ASN A 79 -4.52 0.81 -22.06
C ASN A 79 -4.17 1.22 -23.50
N LYS A 80 -3.30 2.24 -23.64
CA LYS A 80 -2.84 2.72 -24.94
C LYS A 80 -1.80 1.81 -25.57
N GLU A 81 -0.80 1.41 -24.79
CA GLU A 81 0.42 0.77 -25.29
C GLU A 81 0.37 -0.76 -25.22
N CYS A 82 -0.30 -1.35 -24.20
CA CYS A 82 -0.34 -2.80 -23.99
C CYS A 82 -1.61 -3.39 -24.64
N LYS A 83 -1.43 -4.26 -25.61
CA LYS A 83 -2.54 -4.87 -26.36
C LYS A 83 -2.63 -6.37 -26.11
N LYS A 84 -3.87 -6.91 -26.09
CA LYS A 84 -4.14 -8.34 -25.91
C LYS A 84 -3.50 -8.92 -24.65
N VAL A 85 -3.72 -8.25 -23.53
CA VAL A 85 -3.15 -8.59 -22.22
C VAL A 85 -4.23 -9.11 -21.27
N GLY A 86 -3.96 -10.21 -20.56
CA GLY A 86 -4.87 -10.84 -19.60
C GLY A 86 -4.27 -11.01 -18.21
N SER A 87 -2.95 -10.83 -18.08
CA SER A 87 -2.23 -11.01 -16.82
C SER A 87 -1.30 -9.85 -16.49
N PHE A 88 -1.23 -9.50 -15.19
CA PHE A 88 -0.43 -8.39 -14.68
C PHE A 88 0.37 -8.84 -13.46
N ALA A 89 1.66 -8.53 -13.43
CA ALA A 89 2.51 -8.78 -12.29
C ALA A 89 3.09 -7.46 -11.75
N ASP A 90 2.85 -7.18 -10.47
CA ASP A 90 3.42 -6.06 -9.72
C ASP A 90 4.47 -6.61 -8.76
N ILE A 91 5.73 -6.56 -9.16
CA ILE A 91 6.82 -7.27 -8.46
C ILE A 91 7.50 -6.43 -7.36
N PHE A 92 7.12 -5.15 -7.25
CA PHE A 92 7.49 -4.23 -6.16
C PHE A 92 6.24 -3.51 -5.65
N ALA A 93 5.22 -4.24 -5.26
CA ALA A 93 3.85 -3.72 -5.14
C ALA A 93 3.65 -2.68 -4.01
N GLY A 94 4.54 -2.61 -3.00
CA GLY A 94 4.53 -1.57 -1.97
C GLY A 94 3.17 -1.43 -1.26
N THR A 95 2.38 -0.42 -1.61
CA THR A 95 1.03 -0.25 -1.04
C THR A 95 -0.02 -1.18 -1.66
N GLY A 96 0.27 -1.82 -2.80
CA GLY A 96 -0.68 -2.63 -3.56
C GLY A 96 -1.71 -1.84 -4.37
N VAL A 97 -1.63 -0.51 -4.41
CA VAL A 97 -2.66 0.32 -5.07
C VAL A 97 -2.67 0.15 -6.60
N VAL A 98 -1.51 -0.08 -7.22
CA VAL A 98 -1.41 -0.39 -8.66
C VAL A 98 -2.07 -1.73 -8.94
N SER A 99 -1.76 -2.74 -8.14
CA SER A 99 -2.35 -4.09 -8.23
C SER A 99 -3.86 -4.09 -8.00
N ALA A 100 -4.39 -3.23 -7.10
CA ALA A 100 -5.82 -3.14 -6.85
C ALA A 100 -6.60 -2.63 -8.07
N VAL A 101 -6.01 -1.69 -8.80
CA VAL A 101 -6.61 -1.22 -10.05
C VAL A 101 -6.39 -2.24 -11.18
N ALA A 102 -5.20 -2.86 -11.24
CA ALA A 102 -4.93 -3.94 -12.20
C ALA A 102 -5.96 -5.09 -12.07
N ALA A 103 -6.36 -5.44 -10.85
CA ALA A 103 -7.35 -6.49 -10.61
C ALA A 103 -8.75 -6.21 -11.19
N GLN A 104 -9.03 -4.97 -11.56
CA GLN A 104 -10.27 -4.58 -12.26
C GLN A 104 -10.17 -4.71 -13.79
N HIS A 105 -8.97 -4.83 -14.33
CA HIS A 105 -8.68 -4.82 -15.76
C HIS A 105 -8.09 -6.13 -16.29
N PHE A 106 -7.46 -6.92 -15.42
CA PHE A 106 -6.75 -8.14 -15.81
C PHE A 106 -7.36 -9.37 -15.13
N GLY A 107 -7.40 -10.48 -15.85
CA GLY A 107 -7.96 -11.74 -15.36
C GLY A 107 -7.06 -12.49 -14.37
N LYS A 108 -5.75 -12.19 -14.34
CA LYS A 108 -4.77 -12.80 -13.44
C LYS A 108 -3.82 -11.74 -12.92
N ILE A 109 -3.63 -11.72 -11.60
CA ILE A 109 -2.75 -10.76 -10.90
C ILE A 109 -1.69 -11.52 -10.10
N ILE A 110 -0.46 -11.03 -10.19
CA ILE A 110 0.65 -11.46 -9.35
C ILE A 110 1.12 -10.23 -8.56
N LEU A 111 1.16 -10.35 -7.22
CA LEU A 111 1.73 -9.33 -6.35
C LEU A 111 2.95 -9.87 -5.63
N ASN A 112 3.97 -9.03 -5.51
CA ASN A 112 5.14 -9.34 -4.70
C ASN A 112 5.63 -8.11 -3.94
N ASP A 113 6.11 -8.33 -2.75
CA ASP A 113 6.93 -7.37 -2.00
C ASP A 113 7.88 -8.13 -1.08
N PHE A 114 8.96 -7.49 -0.68
CA PHE A 114 9.98 -8.12 0.16
C PHE A 114 9.66 -8.03 1.66
N LEU A 115 8.72 -7.13 2.06
CA LEU A 115 8.36 -6.90 3.45
C LEU A 115 7.29 -7.89 3.95
N TYR A 116 7.45 -8.35 5.19
CA TYR A 116 6.43 -9.17 5.87
C TYR A 116 5.13 -8.41 6.07
N SER A 117 5.20 -7.12 6.43
CA SER A 117 4.02 -6.29 6.63
C SER A 117 3.22 -6.09 5.36
N ASN A 118 3.89 -5.87 4.21
CA ASN A 118 3.21 -5.75 2.93
C ASN A 118 2.57 -7.09 2.52
N TYR A 119 3.27 -8.21 2.68
CA TYR A 119 2.71 -9.53 2.44
C TYR A 119 1.45 -9.80 3.28
N ALA A 120 1.49 -9.50 4.58
CA ALA A 120 0.33 -9.66 5.46
C ALA A 120 -0.86 -8.77 5.01
N ILE A 121 -0.58 -7.54 4.60
CA ILE A 121 -1.57 -6.62 4.05
C ILE A 121 -2.17 -7.18 2.75
N TYR A 122 -1.36 -7.74 1.85
CA TYR A 122 -1.87 -8.33 0.61
C TYR A 122 -2.74 -9.57 0.88
N GLN A 123 -2.34 -10.43 1.80
CA GLN A 123 -3.17 -11.56 2.21
C GLN A 123 -4.51 -11.08 2.79
N ALA A 124 -4.52 -9.97 3.52
CA ALA A 124 -5.72 -9.39 4.09
C ALA A 124 -6.65 -8.79 3.02
N PHE A 125 -6.10 -8.03 2.07
CA PHE A 125 -6.92 -7.33 1.06
C PHE A 125 -7.24 -8.20 -0.15
N PHE A 126 -6.28 -8.93 -0.70
CA PHE A 126 -6.38 -9.64 -1.97
C PHE A 126 -6.46 -11.16 -1.80
N GLY A 127 -5.98 -11.70 -0.67
CA GLY A 127 -5.88 -13.15 -0.46
C GLY A 127 -7.22 -13.85 -0.60
N ASN A 128 -7.20 -15.03 -1.18
CA ASN A 128 -8.35 -15.91 -1.25
C ASN A 128 -8.60 -16.55 0.11
N GLY A 129 -9.86 -16.76 0.45
CA GLY A 129 -10.22 -17.44 1.70
C GLY A 129 -11.55 -16.93 2.25
N LYS A 130 -12.23 -17.82 2.97
CA LYS A 130 -13.46 -17.46 3.67
C LYS A 130 -13.13 -16.66 4.93
N TRP A 131 -13.94 -15.68 5.24
CA TRP A 131 -13.87 -14.88 6.46
C TRP A 131 -15.27 -14.44 6.88
N ASP A 132 -15.45 -14.21 8.16
CA ASP A 132 -16.73 -13.78 8.74
C ASP A 132 -16.58 -12.32 9.23
N ARG A 133 -17.28 -11.40 8.55
CA ARG A 133 -17.31 -9.98 8.91
C ARG A 133 -17.80 -9.75 10.34
N LYS A 134 -18.85 -10.47 10.76
CA LYS A 134 -19.43 -10.33 12.09
C LYS A 134 -18.45 -10.79 13.18
N LYS A 135 -17.77 -11.91 12.94
CA LYS A 135 -16.72 -12.44 13.82
C LYS A 135 -15.57 -11.42 13.97
N ILE A 136 -15.03 -10.90 12.86
CA ILE A 136 -13.97 -9.86 12.89
C ILE A 136 -14.46 -8.63 13.64
N GLY A 137 -15.65 -8.13 13.34
CA GLY A 137 -16.24 -6.97 14.04
C GLY A 137 -16.36 -7.21 15.55
N ASN A 138 -16.80 -8.40 15.96
CA ASN A 138 -16.92 -8.77 17.38
C ASN A 138 -15.55 -8.81 18.08
N ILE A 139 -14.52 -9.36 17.40
CA ILE A 139 -13.15 -9.41 17.94
C ILE A 139 -12.61 -7.99 18.10
N VAL A 140 -12.70 -7.15 17.06
CA VAL A 140 -12.24 -5.75 17.10
C VAL A 140 -12.97 -4.96 18.19
N ASN A 141 -14.29 -5.14 18.33
CA ASN A 141 -15.07 -4.50 19.40
C ASN A 141 -14.64 -4.94 20.80
N LYS A 142 -14.23 -6.20 20.99
CA LYS A 142 -13.65 -6.64 22.26
C LYS A 142 -12.34 -5.95 22.55
N TYR A 143 -11.44 -5.84 21.55
CA TYR A 143 -10.17 -5.14 21.69
C TYR A 143 -10.35 -3.65 22.04
N ASN A 144 -11.33 -2.99 21.45
CA ASN A 144 -11.61 -1.58 21.71
C ASN A 144 -12.24 -1.30 23.09
N LYS A 145 -12.69 -2.32 23.81
CA LYS A 145 -13.21 -2.22 25.19
C LYS A 145 -12.16 -2.52 26.25
N ILE A 146 -10.93 -2.84 25.87
CA ILE A 146 -9.85 -3.12 26.80
C ILE A 146 -9.48 -1.85 27.56
N ASP A 147 -9.42 -1.97 28.87
CA ASP A 147 -8.93 -0.94 29.76
C ASP A 147 -7.38 -0.98 29.78
N CYS A 148 -6.75 -0.07 29.07
CA CYS A 148 -5.30 -0.04 28.93
C CYS A 148 -4.54 0.23 30.24
N GLU A 149 -5.21 0.85 31.23
CA GLU A 149 -4.61 1.14 32.54
C GLU A 149 -4.40 -0.15 33.37
N LYS A 150 -5.24 -1.16 33.14
CA LYS A 150 -5.15 -2.48 33.78
C LYS A 150 -4.19 -3.45 33.10
N LEU A 151 -3.66 -3.09 31.92
CA LEU A 151 -2.69 -3.93 31.23
C LEU A 151 -1.30 -3.79 31.83
N GLU A 152 -0.61 -4.91 31.97
CA GLU A 152 0.80 -4.93 32.26
C GLU A 152 1.63 -4.48 31.05
N ASP A 153 2.88 -4.11 31.32
CA ASP A 153 3.83 -3.85 30.24
C ASP A 153 4.15 -5.14 29.48
N ASN A 154 4.43 -4.96 28.21
CA ASN A 154 4.75 -6.04 27.30
C ASN A 154 5.87 -5.63 26.35
N TYR A 155 6.37 -6.55 25.54
CA TYR A 155 7.47 -6.29 24.62
C TYR A 155 7.27 -4.99 23.80
N PHE A 156 6.05 -4.74 23.30
CA PHE A 156 5.80 -3.58 22.46
C PHE A 156 5.80 -2.26 23.27
N SER A 157 5.22 -2.26 24.46
CA SER A 157 5.18 -1.08 25.32
C SER A 157 6.56 -0.74 25.92
N GLU A 158 7.37 -1.73 26.25
CA GLU A 158 8.72 -1.53 26.79
C GLU A 158 9.65 -0.89 25.77
N HIS A 159 9.51 -1.25 24.50
CA HIS A 159 10.41 -0.76 23.45
C HIS A 159 9.89 0.51 22.75
N PHE A 160 8.62 0.55 22.37
CA PHE A 160 8.06 1.61 21.51
C PHE A 160 7.21 2.62 22.27
N GLY A 161 6.82 2.33 23.52
CA GLY A 161 6.09 3.24 24.40
C GLY A 161 6.89 4.48 24.77
N GLY A 162 6.24 5.65 24.84
CA GLY A 162 6.86 6.94 25.12
C GLY A 162 7.74 7.50 23.98
N LYS A 163 7.79 6.82 22.83
CA LYS A 163 8.57 7.21 21.65
C LYS A 163 7.71 7.27 20.40
N TYR A 164 7.38 6.13 19.83
CA TYR A 164 6.51 6.03 18.66
C TYR A 164 5.03 6.09 19.01
N PHE A 165 4.68 5.68 20.23
CA PHE A 165 3.32 5.64 20.76
C PHE A 165 3.33 6.04 22.24
N SER A 166 2.16 6.38 22.79
CA SER A 166 2.05 6.53 24.26
C SER A 166 2.26 5.18 24.95
N ARG A 167 2.52 5.20 26.27
CA ARG A 167 2.68 3.96 27.05
C ARG A 167 1.39 3.13 27.01
N ASN A 168 0.24 3.78 27.23
CA ASN A 168 -1.06 3.13 27.25
C ASN A 168 -1.46 2.55 25.90
N SER A 169 -1.31 3.32 24.81
CA SER A 169 -1.55 2.82 23.46
C SER A 169 -0.65 1.63 23.14
N SER A 170 0.64 1.65 23.51
CA SER A 170 1.57 0.56 23.24
C SER A 170 1.28 -0.70 24.04
N LYS A 171 0.79 -0.59 25.29
CA LYS A 171 0.29 -1.75 26.06
C LYS A 171 -0.87 -2.43 25.32
N SER A 172 -1.84 -1.63 24.86
CA SER A 172 -2.97 -2.16 24.09
C SER A 172 -2.54 -2.82 22.79
N ILE A 173 -1.63 -2.20 22.02
CA ILE A 173 -1.13 -2.73 20.76
C ILE A 173 -0.43 -4.08 20.97
N GLY A 174 0.47 -4.16 21.95
CA GLY A 174 1.18 -5.40 22.25
C GLY A 174 0.26 -6.51 22.75
N PHE A 175 -0.69 -6.19 23.64
CA PHE A 175 -1.70 -7.14 24.10
C PHE A 175 -2.56 -7.69 22.96
N ILE A 176 -3.06 -6.80 22.10
CA ILE A 176 -3.88 -7.21 20.94
C ILE A 176 -3.06 -8.12 20.01
N ARG A 177 -1.80 -7.77 19.76
CA ARG A 177 -0.95 -8.59 18.88
C ARG A 177 -0.69 -9.98 19.46
N GLU A 178 -0.41 -10.07 20.76
CA GLU A 178 -0.26 -11.37 21.44
C GLU A 178 -1.55 -12.18 21.35
N ASN A 179 -2.68 -11.57 21.68
CA ASN A 179 -3.98 -12.25 21.65
C ASN A 179 -4.37 -12.73 20.24
N ILE A 180 -4.02 -12.00 19.18
CA ILE A 180 -4.21 -12.48 17.80
C ILE A 180 -3.38 -13.75 17.55
N GLU A 181 -2.14 -13.82 18.05
CA GLU A 181 -1.28 -14.99 17.84
C GLU A 181 -1.77 -16.20 18.63
N GLU A 182 -2.09 -16.02 19.91
CA GLU A 182 -2.63 -17.07 20.79
C GLU A 182 -3.93 -17.69 20.24
N ASN A 183 -4.78 -16.88 19.64
CA ASN A 183 -6.05 -17.31 19.06
C ASN A 183 -5.99 -17.70 17.58
N LYS A 184 -4.81 -17.81 17.00
CA LYS A 184 -4.60 -18.08 15.57
C LYS A 184 -5.27 -19.37 15.09
N SER A 185 -5.29 -20.41 15.91
CA SER A 185 -5.97 -21.69 15.61
C SER A 185 -7.48 -21.57 15.44
N ASN A 186 -8.10 -20.53 16.02
CA ASN A 186 -9.53 -20.25 15.92
C ASN A 186 -9.89 -19.34 14.73
N LEU A 187 -8.90 -18.93 13.93
CA LEU A 187 -9.04 -18.03 12.80
C LEU A 187 -8.74 -18.76 11.50
N THR A 188 -9.46 -18.42 10.44
CA THR A 188 -8.99 -18.78 9.10
C THR A 188 -7.73 -17.97 8.79
N SER A 189 -6.91 -18.41 7.82
CA SER A 189 -5.74 -17.65 7.39
C SER A 189 -6.12 -16.21 6.95
N LYS A 190 -7.26 -16.06 6.25
CA LYS A 190 -7.77 -14.75 5.83
C LYS A 190 -8.14 -13.88 7.02
N GLU A 191 -8.84 -14.40 8.02
CA GLU A 191 -9.23 -13.69 9.24
C GLU A 191 -8.01 -13.24 10.04
N TYR A 192 -7.00 -14.11 10.18
CA TYR A 192 -5.74 -13.78 10.84
C TYR A 192 -5.09 -12.57 10.17
N TYR A 193 -4.92 -12.58 8.83
CA TYR A 193 -4.31 -11.47 8.13
C TYR A 193 -5.17 -10.19 8.14
N ILE A 194 -6.50 -10.30 8.13
CA ILE A 194 -7.41 -9.16 8.31
C ILE A 194 -7.14 -8.48 9.65
N LEU A 195 -7.02 -9.24 10.74
CA LEU A 195 -6.72 -8.68 12.06
C LEU A 195 -5.32 -8.04 12.12
N ILE A 196 -4.30 -8.69 11.57
CA ILE A 196 -2.94 -8.13 11.49
C ILE A 196 -2.94 -6.83 10.68
N ALA A 197 -3.51 -6.81 9.48
CA ALA A 197 -3.58 -5.62 8.65
C ALA A 197 -4.38 -4.49 9.34
N SER A 198 -5.49 -4.82 10.01
CA SER A 198 -6.29 -3.85 10.77
C SER A 198 -5.47 -3.21 11.90
N LEU A 199 -4.67 -4.00 12.60
CA LEU A 199 -3.75 -3.51 13.63
C LEU A 199 -2.69 -2.58 13.00
N LEU A 200 -2.03 -3.00 11.91
CA LEU A 200 -1.01 -2.22 11.22
C LEU A 200 -1.55 -0.87 10.70
N TYR A 201 -2.75 -0.86 10.14
CA TYR A 201 -3.40 0.37 9.67
C TYR A 201 -3.81 1.28 10.83
N SER A 202 -4.23 0.71 11.95
CA SER A 202 -4.63 1.48 13.14
C SER A 202 -3.44 2.14 13.81
N ILE A 203 -2.30 1.44 13.97
CA ILE A 203 -1.09 2.03 14.53
C ILE A 203 -0.53 3.15 13.65
N ASP A 204 -0.65 3.03 12.31
CA ASP A 204 -0.18 4.05 11.38
C ASP A 204 -0.89 5.41 11.58
N LYS A 205 -2.12 5.41 12.10
CA LYS A 205 -2.88 6.64 12.37
C LYS A 205 -2.40 7.40 13.59
N ILE A 206 -1.92 6.70 14.62
CA ILE A 206 -1.52 7.28 15.90
C ILE A 206 0.00 7.35 16.09
N ALA A 207 0.76 6.83 15.12
CA ALA A 207 2.22 6.83 15.21
C ALA A 207 2.80 8.24 15.22
N ASN A 208 3.61 8.55 16.23
CA ASN A 208 4.33 9.80 16.41
C ASN A 208 5.51 9.92 15.43
N THR A 209 5.20 9.94 14.13
CA THR A 209 6.16 9.93 13.04
C THR A 209 5.71 10.81 11.87
N VAL A 210 6.65 11.08 10.95
CA VAL A 210 6.38 11.81 9.69
C VAL A 210 5.98 10.88 8.53
N GLY A 211 5.45 9.68 8.83
CA GLY A 211 4.99 8.72 7.81
C GLY A 211 5.93 7.53 7.57
N HIS A 212 6.99 7.42 8.34
CA HIS A 212 7.89 6.25 8.43
C HIS A 212 8.47 6.15 9.84
N TYR A 213 9.00 4.98 10.20
CA TYR A 213 9.50 4.70 11.56
C TYR A 213 11.03 4.83 11.69
N ASP A 214 11.72 5.47 10.76
CA ASP A 214 13.17 5.70 10.84
C ASP A 214 13.54 6.63 12.02
N ALA A 215 12.62 7.53 12.37
CA ALA A 215 12.68 8.41 13.52
C ALA A 215 11.28 8.71 14.06
N TYR A 216 11.20 9.04 15.34
CA TYR A 216 10.00 9.57 15.98
C TYR A 216 10.15 11.07 16.26
N LEU A 217 9.03 11.78 16.39
CA LEU A 217 9.03 13.20 16.71
C LEU A 217 9.35 13.41 18.18
N LYS A 218 10.31 14.30 18.49
CA LYS A 218 10.70 14.63 19.87
C LYS A 218 9.67 15.51 20.58
N ARG A 219 8.88 16.27 19.82
CA ARG A 219 7.81 17.15 20.32
C ARG A 219 6.59 16.88 19.48
N GLY A 220 5.52 16.43 20.10
CA GLY A 220 4.25 16.12 19.43
C GLY A 220 3.25 15.61 20.44
N HIS A 221 1.98 15.77 20.12
CA HIS A 221 0.92 15.08 20.83
C HIS A 221 0.96 13.61 20.48
N ILE A 222 1.04 12.74 21.48
CA ILE A 222 0.97 11.28 21.30
C ILE A 222 -0.41 10.86 21.80
N GLU A 223 -1.21 10.25 20.91
CA GLU A 223 -2.53 9.75 21.22
C GLU A 223 -2.46 8.67 22.31
N ASP A 224 -3.14 8.91 23.43
CA ASP A 224 -3.06 8.03 24.60
C ASP A 224 -4.04 6.85 24.54
N LYS A 225 -5.05 6.93 23.65
CA LYS A 225 -6.00 5.85 23.44
C LYS A 225 -5.77 5.19 22.09
N PHE A 226 -5.62 3.88 22.10
CA PHE A 226 -5.59 3.07 20.90
C PHE A 226 -6.99 2.56 20.55
N PHE A 227 -7.39 2.80 19.32
CA PHE A 227 -8.64 2.29 18.77
C PHE A 227 -8.35 1.51 17.49
N MET A 228 -8.62 0.22 17.51
CA MET A 228 -8.47 -0.64 16.34
C MET A 228 -9.68 -0.50 15.43
N ARG A 229 -9.43 -0.26 14.13
CA ARG A 229 -10.46 -0.26 13.09
C ARG A 229 -10.17 -1.37 12.09
N PRO A 230 -11.18 -2.15 11.68
CA PRO A 230 -10.96 -3.21 10.71
C PRO A 230 -10.64 -2.64 9.31
N ILE A 231 -9.94 -3.43 8.50
CA ILE A 231 -9.79 -3.18 7.06
C ILE A 231 -11.00 -3.74 6.31
N GLU A 232 -11.23 -3.23 5.09
CA GLU A 232 -12.20 -3.80 4.15
C GLU A 232 -11.49 -4.58 3.06
N PRO A 233 -11.57 -5.93 3.04
CA PRO A 233 -10.99 -6.74 1.98
C PRO A 233 -11.56 -6.41 0.60
N LEU A 234 -10.75 -6.57 -0.43
CA LEU A 234 -11.17 -6.39 -1.82
C LEU A 234 -11.89 -7.65 -2.32
N ASP A 235 -12.95 -7.46 -3.10
CA ASP A 235 -13.60 -8.55 -3.84
C ASP A 235 -12.88 -8.75 -5.18
N VAL A 236 -11.80 -9.53 -5.15
CA VAL A 236 -10.95 -9.82 -6.30
C VAL A 236 -10.67 -11.31 -6.41
N LYS A 237 -10.41 -11.78 -7.62
CA LYS A 237 -10.15 -13.20 -7.89
C LYS A 237 -8.85 -13.36 -8.64
N ASN A 238 -8.33 -14.59 -8.67
CA ASN A 238 -7.13 -14.98 -9.43
C ASN A 238 -5.89 -14.14 -9.07
N VAL A 239 -5.69 -13.88 -7.79
CA VAL A 239 -4.55 -13.15 -7.26
C VAL A 239 -3.59 -14.13 -6.62
N THR A 240 -2.32 -14.11 -7.07
CA THR A 240 -1.22 -14.85 -6.45
C THR A 240 -0.30 -13.87 -5.73
N ILE A 241 0.01 -14.15 -4.48
CA ILE A 241 0.77 -13.25 -3.60
C ILE A 241 2.08 -13.92 -3.22
N TYR A 242 3.18 -13.23 -3.47
CA TYR A 242 4.53 -13.65 -3.12
C TYR A 242 5.16 -12.70 -2.10
N ARG A 243 6.17 -13.20 -1.39
CA ARG A 243 7.10 -12.44 -0.56
C ARG A 243 8.51 -12.95 -0.84
N GLU A 244 9.06 -12.52 -1.95
CA GLU A 244 10.36 -12.98 -2.42
C GLU A 244 11.21 -11.79 -2.92
N ASP A 245 12.51 -12.00 -3.05
CA ASP A 245 13.37 -11.10 -3.84
C ASP A 245 12.85 -11.03 -5.28
N ALA A 246 12.69 -9.82 -5.81
CA ALA A 246 12.08 -9.60 -7.12
C ALA A 246 12.85 -10.29 -8.27
N ASN A 247 14.18 -10.37 -8.18
CA ASN A 247 15.00 -11.06 -9.19
C ASN A 247 14.83 -12.58 -9.14
N GLN A 248 14.63 -13.14 -7.93
CA GLN A 248 14.34 -14.58 -7.81
C GLN A 248 12.94 -14.90 -8.31
N LEU A 249 11.97 -14.03 -8.02
CA LEU A 249 10.60 -14.17 -8.51
C LEU A 249 10.54 -14.05 -10.04
N ALA A 250 11.27 -13.12 -10.64
CA ALA A 250 11.30 -12.91 -12.10
C ALA A 250 11.59 -14.18 -12.89
N LYS A 251 12.44 -15.08 -12.34
CA LYS A 251 12.80 -16.38 -12.95
C LYS A 251 11.65 -17.40 -12.94
N LYS A 252 10.61 -17.18 -12.14
CA LYS A 252 9.54 -18.17 -11.88
C LYS A 252 8.19 -17.77 -12.46
N ILE A 253 7.99 -16.48 -12.74
CA ILE A 253 6.70 -15.96 -13.17
C ILE A 253 6.65 -15.70 -14.68
N LYS A 254 5.42 -15.76 -15.20
CA LYS A 254 5.07 -15.30 -16.53
C LYS A 254 3.83 -14.44 -16.44
N ALA A 255 3.87 -13.25 -17.05
CA ALA A 255 2.72 -12.35 -17.16
C ALA A 255 2.80 -11.53 -18.44
N ASP A 256 1.66 -11.10 -18.98
CA ASP A 256 1.65 -10.26 -20.18
C ASP A 256 2.27 -8.89 -19.90
N VAL A 257 1.96 -8.32 -18.72
CA VAL A 257 2.49 -7.03 -18.27
C VAL A 257 3.19 -7.23 -16.94
N VAL A 258 4.46 -6.84 -16.85
CA VAL A 258 5.21 -6.79 -15.60
C VAL A 258 5.53 -5.34 -15.24
N TYR A 259 4.99 -4.89 -14.10
CA TYR A 259 5.21 -3.57 -13.53
C TYR A 259 6.35 -3.62 -12.50
N ILE A 260 7.32 -2.73 -12.66
CA ILE A 260 8.58 -2.71 -11.93
C ILE A 260 8.75 -1.31 -11.34
N ASP A 261 8.56 -1.15 -10.03
CA ASP A 261 8.71 0.09 -9.27
C ASP A 261 9.72 -0.12 -8.13
N PRO A 262 11.01 -0.33 -8.44
CA PRO A 262 12.02 -0.70 -7.46
C PRO A 262 12.31 0.49 -6.53
N PRO A 263 12.92 0.29 -5.35
CA PRO A 263 13.46 1.38 -4.56
C PRO A 263 14.43 2.23 -5.38
N TYR A 264 14.27 3.58 -5.33
CA TYR A 264 15.06 4.49 -6.18
C TYR A 264 16.41 4.90 -5.56
N ASN A 265 16.48 4.92 -4.23
CA ASN A 265 17.59 5.50 -3.48
C ASN A 265 18.10 4.56 -2.38
N SER A 266 19.03 5.02 -1.53
CA SER A 266 19.66 4.20 -0.49
C SER A 266 18.77 3.86 0.70
N ARG A 267 17.52 4.31 0.73
CA ARG A 267 16.62 4.13 1.86
C ARG A 267 16.00 2.74 1.85
N GLN A 268 16.38 1.92 2.82
CA GLN A 268 15.88 0.55 2.96
C GLN A 268 14.50 0.53 3.60
N TYR A 269 13.50 0.04 2.89
CA TYR A 269 12.11 0.01 3.37
C TYR A 269 11.94 -0.86 4.61
N SER A 270 12.66 -1.98 4.75
CA SER A 270 12.66 -2.80 5.95
C SER A 270 13.13 -2.04 7.20
N ARG A 271 14.04 -1.05 7.01
CA ARG A 271 14.52 -0.18 8.09
C ARG A 271 13.56 0.96 8.39
N PHE A 272 12.84 1.44 7.36
CA PHE A 272 11.85 2.51 7.49
C PHE A 272 10.57 2.05 8.16
N TYR A 273 10.18 0.79 7.93
CA TYR A 273 8.93 0.20 8.45
C TYR A 273 9.20 -0.88 9.50
N HIS A 274 10.36 -0.86 10.17
CA HIS A 274 10.79 -1.88 11.13
C HIS A 274 9.79 -2.13 12.27
N VAL A 275 9.07 -1.12 12.74
CA VAL A 275 8.02 -1.29 13.77
C VAL A 275 6.88 -2.15 13.23
N MET A 276 6.45 -1.90 11.97
CA MET A 276 5.43 -2.71 11.32
C MET A 276 5.92 -4.14 11.04
N GLU A 277 7.19 -4.30 10.62
CA GLU A 277 7.82 -5.61 10.42
C GLU A 277 7.87 -6.40 11.75
N THR A 278 8.32 -5.77 12.82
CA THR A 278 8.37 -6.38 14.17
C THR A 278 6.98 -6.80 14.65
N LEU A 279 5.98 -5.93 14.47
CA LEU A 279 4.59 -6.22 14.86
C LEU A 279 3.96 -7.32 14.00
N THR A 280 4.32 -7.40 12.72
CA THR A 280 3.81 -8.45 11.83
C THR A 280 4.39 -9.81 12.18
N ARG A 281 5.70 -9.90 12.34
CA ARG A 281 6.41 -11.16 12.62
C ARG A 281 6.16 -11.66 14.04
N TRP A 282 6.16 -10.74 14.98
CA TRP A 282 5.97 -10.99 16.41
C TRP A 282 7.00 -11.96 17.02
N ASP A 283 8.19 -11.99 16.44
CA ASP A 283 9.32 -12.79 16.90
C ASP A 283 10.11 -12.11 18.04
N LYS A 284 9.67 -10.93 18.48
CA LYS A 284 10.18 -10.16 19.61
C LYS A 284 11.72 -10.01 19.58
N PRO A 285 12.30 -9.51 18.47
CA PRO A 285 13.73 -9.45 18.29
C PRO A 285 14.39 -8.46 19.25
N LYS A 286 15.68 -8.64 19.52
CA LYS A 286 16.49 -7.61 20.18
C LYS A 286 16.58 -6.37 19.28
N LEU A 287 16.40 -5.20 19.88
CA LEU A 287 16.36 -3.91 19.17
C LEU A 287 17.59 -3.08 19.51
N TYR A 288 18.06 -2.28 18.53
CA TYR A 288 19.31 -1.53 18.60
C TYR A 288 19.15 -0.07 18.20
N GLY A 289 19.99 0.80 18.77
CA GLY A 289 20.07 2.22 18.43
C GLY A 289 18.86 3.03 18.90
N ALA A 290 18.91 4.34 18.65
CA ALA A 290 17.86 5.27 19.08
C ALA A 290 16.48 5.00 18.44
N ALA A 291 16.47 4.51 17.20
CA ALA A 291 15.26 4.17 16.49
C ALA A 291 14.73 2.75 16.79
N LEU A 292 15.39 1.99 17.68
CA LEU A 292 14.95 0.65 18.10
C LEU A 292 14.71 -0.31 16.93
N LYS A 293 15.75 -0.48 16.11
CA LYS A 293 15.70 -1.34 14.92
C LYS A 293 16.21 -2.75 15.24
N PRO A 294 15.58 -3.81 14.74
CA PRO A 294 16.14 -5.15 14.81
C PRO A 294 17.38 -5.28 13.93
N THR A 295 18.06 -6.41 13.99
CA THR A 295 19.13 -6.77 13.04
C THR A 295 18.63 -6.59 11.59
N PRO A 296 19.48 -6.04 10.69
CA PRO A 296 19.07 -5.84 9.29
C PRO A 296 18.65 -7.14 8.60
N GLU A 297 17.47 -7.13 8.04
CA GLU A 297 16.89 -8.23 7.24
C GLU A 297 16.11 -7.63 6.06
N ASN A 298 15.88 -8.41 5.02
CA ASN A 298 15.15 -7.99 3.82
C ASN A 298 15.68 -6.68 3.22
N MET A 299 17.01 -6.59 3.12
CA MET A 299 17.69 -5.43 2.56
C MET A 299 17.70 -5.53 1.03
N SER A 300 17.11 -4.54 0.37
CA SER A 300 17.05 -4.51 -1.09
C SER A 300 18.38 -4.11 -1.72
N GLU A 301 18.85 -4.89 -2.68
CA GLU A 301 20.02 -4.55 -3.49
C GLU A 301 19.78 -3.34 -4.41
N TYR A 302 18.53 -3.01 -4.72
CA TYR A 302 18.16 -1.78 -5.45
C TYR A 302 18.48 -0.49 -4.68
N CYS A 303 18.66 -0.58 -3.37
CA CYS A 303 19.11 0.54 -2.53
C CYS A 303 20.65 0.68 -2.47
N ARG A 304 21.42 -0.16 -3.15
CA ARG A 304 22.88 -0.26 -3.10
C ARG A 304 23.54 0.11 -4.44
N ALA A 305 24.85 0.04 -4.49
CA ALA A 305 25.64 0.37 -5.70
C ALA A 305 25.29 -0.54 -6.91
N HIS A 306 24.91 -1.79 -6.63
CA HIS A 306 24.59 -2.80 -7.64
C HIS A 306 23.16 -2.71 -8.22
N ALA A 307 22.40 -1.67 -7.89
CA ALA A 307 21.02 -1.50 -8.33
C ALA A 307 20.86 -1.62 -9.87
N LYS A 308 21.78 -1.03 -10.62
CA LYS A 308 21.81 -1.11 -12.10
C LYS A 308 21.90 -2.54 -12.58
N ASP A 309 22.83 -3.31 -12.02
CA ASP A 309 23.11 -4.70 -12.44
C ASP A 309 21.92 -5.60 -12.08
N ARG A 310 21.31 -5.36 -10.90
CA ARG A 310 20.09 -6.07 -10.48
C ARG A 310 18.91 -5.79 -11.39
N LEU A 311 18.73 -4.53 -11.85
CA LEU A 311 17.70 -4.22 -12.82
C LEU A 311 17.97 -4.88 -14.17
N ALA A 312 19.22 -4.92 -14.64
CA ALA A 312 19.58 -5.58 -15.87
C ALA A 312 19.33 -7.10 -15.82
N GLU A 313 19.68 -7.75 -14.71
CA GLU A 313 19.37 -9.16 -14.47
C GLU A 313 17.85 -9.41 -14.48
N LEU A 314 17.08 -8.61 -13.74
CA LEU A 314 15.64 -8.75 -13.67
C LEU A 314 14.98 -8.62 -15.05
N VAL A 315 15.35 -7.59 -15.81
CA VAL A 315 14.84 -7.31 -17.16
C VAL A 315 15.17 -8.45 -18.11
N LYS A 316 16.35 -9.06 -17.97
CA LYS A 316 16.77 -10.22 -18.77
C LYS A 316 15.95 -11.47 -18.46
N GLU A 317 15.74 -11.76 -17.18
CA GLU A 317 15.19 -13.05 -16.72
C GLU A 317 13.63 -13.08 -16.74
N VAL A 318 12.96 -11.95 -16.63
CA VAL A 318 11.50 -11.92 -16.49
C VAL A 318 10.79 -12.25 -17.80
N ASN A 319 9.83 -13.18 -17.76
CA ASN A 319 9.01 -13.56 -18.91
C ASN A 319 7.77 -12.66 -19.01
N ALA A 320 7.81 -11.69 -19.94
CA ALA A 320 6.75 -10.71 -20.14
C ALA A 320 6.68 -10.24 -21.59
N ASN A 321 5.45 -9.92 -22.06
CA ASN A 321 5.23 -9.26 -23.34
C ASN A 321 5.52 -7.74 -23.24
N TYR A 322 5.21 -7.15 -22.07
CA TYR A 322 5.43 -5.74 -21.78
C TYR A 322 6.12 -5.57 -20.44
N LEU A 323 7.21 -4.80 -20.43
CA LEU A 323 7.89 -4.37 -19.21
C LEU A 323 7.60 -2.90 -18.97
N LEU A 324 7.05 -2.57 -17.80
CA LEU A 324 6.76 -1.22 -17.38
C LEU A 324 7.63 -0.87 -16.19
N VAL A 325 8.56 0.08 -16.36
CA VAL A 325 9.41 0.54 -15.26
C VAL A 325 9.00 1.95 -14.86
N SER A 326 8.59 2.11 -13.60
CA SER A 326 8.32 3.41 -12.98
C SER A 326 9.59 3.92 -12.30
N TYR A 327 9.91 5.19 -12.50
CA TYR A 327 11.07 5.84 -11.88
C TYR A 327 10.91 7.36 -11.85
N ASN A 328 11.79 8.08 -11.13
CA ASN A 328 11.76 9.54 -11.08
C ASN A 328 13.16 10.17 -11.35
N ASN A 329 13.24 11.49 -11.36
CA ASN A 329 14.46 12.23 -11.65
C ASN A 329 15.19 12.79 -10.42
N THR A 330 15.09 12.17 -9.25
CA THR A 330 15.73 12.69 -8.02
C THR A 330 17.24 12.39 -7.91
N TYR A 331 17.90 12.01 -9.00
CA TYR A 331 19.35 11.80 -9.02
C TYR A 331 20.19 13.07 -8.78
N ASP A 332 19.61 14.26 -8.97
CA ASP A 332 20.24 15.56 -8.69
C ASP A 332 20.03 16.06 -7.25
N SER A 333 19.44 15.23 -6.38
CA SER A 333 19.22 15.59 -4.98
C SER A 333 20.53 15.93 -4.26
N LYS A 334 20.52 17.00 -3.47
CA LYS A 334 21.65 17.37 -2.60
C LYS A 334 21.94 16.33 -1.51
N SER A 335 20.92 15.62 -1.07
CA SER A 335 21.05 14.54 -0.08
C SER A 335 21.51 13.25 -0.75
N SER A 336 22.66 12.73 -0.35
CA SER A 336 23.19 11.44 -0.86
C SER A 336 22.23 10.25 -0.63
N SER A 337 21.47 10.28 0.47
CA SER A 337 20.49 9.24 0.78
C SER A 337 19.22 9.31 -0.09
N SER A 338 18.95 10.45 -0.71
CA SER A 338 17.79 10.67 -1.60
C SER A 338 18.15 10.56 -3.08
N LYS A 339 19.45 10.49 -3.42
CA LYS A 339 19.88 10.31 -4.81
C LYS A 339 19.47 8.97 -5.36
N ASN A 340 18.91 8.98 -6.58
CA ASN A 340 18.63 7.76 -7.31
C ASN A 340 19.90 6.93 -7.56
N LYS A 341 19.75 5.61 -7.52
CA LYS A 341 20.86 4.67 -7.75
C LYS A 341 21.09 4.38 -9.24
N ILE A 342 20.06 4.57 -10.07
CA ILE A 342 20.10 4.28 -11.50
C ILE A 342 19.69 5.58 -12.24
N THR A 343 20.38 5.94 -13.30
CA THR A 343 19.97 7.07 -14.13
C THR A 343 18.89 6.67 -15.13
N LEU A 344 18.08 7.63 -15.60
CA LEU A 344 17.05 7.37 -16.61
C LEU A 344 17.64 6.79 -17.91
N GLN A 345 18.85 7.25 -18.29
CA GLN A 345 19.54 6.72 -19.46
C GLN A 345 19.98 5.27 -19.27
N GLN A 346 20.44 4.89 -18.06
CA GLN A 346 20.77 3.50 -17.75
C GLN A 346 19.55 2.59 -17.81
N ILE A 347 18.40 3.05 -17.26
CA ILE A 347 17.14 2.31 -17.34
C ILE A 347 16.74 2.10 -18.80
N LYS A 348 16.76 3.18 -19.60
CA LYS A 348 16.46 3.10 -21.04
C LYS A 348 17.33 2.07 -21.76
N ASN A 349 18.64 2.14 -21.55
CA ASN A 349 19.58 1.23 -22.21
C ASN A 349 19.35 -0.23 -21.83
N ILE A 350 19.08 -0.50 -20.53
CA ILE A 350 18.75 -1.84 -20.04
C ILE A 350 17.47 -2.35 -20.72
N LEU A 351 16.41 -1.54 -20.75
CA LEU A 351 15.14 -1.94 -21.33
C LEU A 351 15.20 -2.17 -22.84
N MET A 352 16.00 -1.38 -23.55
CA MET A 352 16.22 -1.55 -24.98
C MET A 352 16.91 -2.88 -25.37
N THR A 353 17.53 -3.59 -24.41
CA THR A 353 18.05 -4.95 -24.66
C THR A 353 16.94 -5.99 -24.80
N ARG A 354 15.70 -5.66 -24.42
CA ARG A 354 14.53 -6.55 -24.49
C ARG A 354 13.53 -6.16 -25.57
N GLY A 355 13.71 -5.00 -26.21
CA GLY A 355 12.84 -4.57 -27.27
C GLY A 355 12.61 -3.08 -27.34
N ARG A 356 11.58 -2.67 -28.09
CA ARG A 356 11.27 -1.26 -28.33
C ARG A 356 10.73 -0.59 -27.05
N THR A 357 11.42 0.44 -26.59
CA THR A 357 11.09 1.20 -25.38
C THR A 357 10.56 2.60 -25.71
N LYS A 358 9.39 2.94 -25.16
CA LYS A 358 8.81 4.29 -25.11
C LYS A 358 8.93 4.86 -23.72
N ILE A 359 9.06 6.18 -23.59
CA ILE A 359 9.19 6.88 -22.31
C ILE A 359 8.07 7.90 -22.22
N PHE A 360 7.35 7.86 -21.10
CA PHE A 360 6.31 8.81 -20.75
C PHE A 360 6.74 9.57 -19.51
N GLU A 361 6.45 10.85 -19.43
CA GLU A 361 6.76 11.67 -18.26
C GLU A 361 5.53 12.43 -17.77
N LYS A 362 5.51 12.70 -16.46
CA LYS A 362 4.47 13.49 -15.80
C LYS A 362 5.09 14.35 -14.71
N ASP A 363 4.73 15.62 -14.69
CA ASP A 363 5.09 16.52 -13.59
C ASP A 363 4.42 16.03 -12.29
N TYR A 364 5.21 15.92 -11.24
CA TYR A 364 4.74 15.39 -9.97
C TYR A 364 5.32 16.18 -8.80
N ARG A 365 4.45 16.73 -7.95
CA ARG A 365 4.90 17.37 -6.72
C ARG A 365 5.37 16.30 -5.73
N HIS A 366 6.64 16.34 -5.41
CA HIS A 366 7.21 15.49 -4.36
C HIS A 366 6.57 15.82 -3.01
N PHE A 367 6.33 14.77 -2.18
CA PHE A 367 5.96 14.97 -0.79
C PHE A 367 7.24 15.31 -0.01
N ASP A 368 7.43 16.59 0.32
CA ASP A 368 8.54 17.05 1.13
C ASP A 368 8.16 17.05 2.60
N ALA A 369 8.79 16.15 3.37
CA ALA A 369 8.87 16.26 4.83
C ALA A 369 10.04 17.18 5.27
N GLY A 370 10.74 17.83 4.34
CA GLY A 370 11.93 18.66 4.57
C GLY A 370 12.16 19.68 3.45
N HIS A 371 12.99 20.68 3.70
CA HIS A 371 13.28 21.85 2.89
C HIS A 371 13.99 21.59 1.53
N THR A 372 13.59 20.59 0.75
CA THR A 372 14.17 20.35 -0.57
C THR A 372 13.24 20.91 -1.65
N ASP A 373 13.54 22.10 -2.12
CA ASP A 373 12.83 22.77 -3.21
C ASP A 373 13.26 22.14 -4.56
N PHE A 374 12.62 21.03 -4.92
CA PHE A 374 12.86 20.36 -6.20
C PHE A 374 11.83 20.86 -7.22
N LYS A 375 12.17 21.97 -7.91
CA LYS A 375 11.25 22.69 -8.83
C LYS A 375 10.83 21.89 -10.08
N ASN A 376 11.54 20.82 -10.46
CA ASN A 376 11.29 20.05 -11.69
C ASN A 376 11.18 18.55 -11.43
N HIS A 377 10.46 18.14 -10.37
CA HIS A 377 10.28 16.72 -10.09
C HIS A 377 9.30 16.09 -11.08
N LYS A 378 9.77 15.05 -11.78
CA LYS A 378 8.99 14.28 -12.74
C LYS A 378 9.00 12.80 -12.39
N GLU A 379 7.88 12.17 -12.62
CA GLU A 379 7.73 10.71 -12.66
C GLU A 379 7.77 10.24 -14.11
N TYR A 380 8.46 9.14 -14.34
CA TYR A 380 8.66 8.51 -15.65
C TYR A 380 8.08 7.11 -15.66
N LEU A 381 7.44 6.75 -16.77
CA LEU A 381 7.03 5.39 -17.06
C LEU A 381 7.67 4.95 -18.37
N PHE A 382 8.59 4.00 -18.28
CA PHE A 382 9.16 3.32 -19.42
C PHE A 382 8.25 2.15 -19.80
N VAL A 383 7.88 2.03 -21.06
CA VAL A 383 7.08 0.93 -21.58
C VAL A 383 7.89 0.25 -22.68
N THR A 384 8.30 -0.98 -22.42
CA THR A 384 9.03 -1.81 -23.38
C THR A 384 8.12 -2.91 -23.90
N THR A 385 7.95 -2.98 -25.22
CA THR A 385 7.38 -4.15 -25.88
C THR A 385 8.53 -5.12 -26.11
N ALA A 386 8.47 -6.27 -25.45
CA ALA A 386 9.52 -7.27 -25.60
C ALA A 386 9.49 -7.86 -27.03
N ASP A 387 10.67 -8.02 -27.62
CA ASP A 387 10.80 -8.76 -28.87
C ASP A 387 10.47 -10.23 -28.59
N ASN A 388 9.62 -10.83 -29.44
CA ASN A 388 9.34 -12.26 -29.35
C ASN A 388 10.60 -13.00 -29.73
N GLU A 389 11.12 -13.81 -28.80
CA GLU A 389 12.14 -14.82 -29.13
C GLU A 389 11.56 -15.92 -30.00
#